data_203b90981bd70f1f931706e367dcd40d
#
_entry.id   203b90981bd70f1f931706e367dcd40d
#
_cell.length_a   1.000
_cell.length_b   1.000
_cell.length_c   1.000
_cell.angle_alpha   90.00
_cell.angle_beta   90.00
_cell.angle_gamma   90.00
#
_symmetry.space_group_name_H-M   'P 1'
#
loop_
_entity.id
_entity.type
_entity.pdbx_description
1 polymer ?
#
loop_
_entity_poly.entity_id
_entity_poly.type
_entity_poly.pdbx_seq_one_letter_code
_entity_poly.pdbx_strand_id
1 'polypeptide(L)'
;MWMAALLPLALQSCGGGTSGGSTTTQTTTANTQQQPAKQHFEIKILNQNPESTGKVGDNYSLSVTDDGTVTADSTIIKVDGKTIATLPKGESTFTIATSALRCGRVPVSVQFCLPDGKSEYASQSLMLYSDIVPKKKSYKVVATYPHDVDAYTQGLVYENGYLYESTGLKGKSTLRKVKIDNGDIIHSVNLDHEYFGEGLAMIGDRLMQLTWTSHVGFVYDKNTFQKLSEFGIATEGWGLSAINSDTLVLTSGSENLYFLEPNGMSPMKTIQVCDNLGVVQRLNETEMVKGRLLANIYQTDQIAEIDYNTGKVLSYIDLTGLLPDNLRTTSTDVLNGIAYDEAGDRLFVTGKNWPKLYIIKIIDTK
;
A
#
# COMPACT_ATOMS: atom_id res chain seq x y z
N MET A 1 -11.31 -0.52 -44.61
CA MET A 1 -12.25 -1.25 -45.48
C MET A 1 -11.86 -2.72 -45.40
N TRP A 2 -12.57 -3.51 -44.61
CA TRP A 2 -13.00 -4.91 -44.81
C TRP A 2 -13.75 -5.30 -43.54
N MET A 3 -15.07 -5.37 -43.70
CA MET A 3 -16.03 -5.93 -42.74
C MET A 3 -15.99 -7.45 -42.85
N ALA A 4 -16.00 -8.16 -41.75
CA ALA A 4 -16.33 -9.59 -41.71
C ALA A 4 -17.52 -9.80 -40.79
N ALA A 5 -18.59 -10.35 -41.37
CA ALA A 5 -19.88 -10.61 -40.76
C ALA A 5 -19.86 -11.91 -39.95
N LEU A 6 -20.52 -11.92 -38.80
CA LEU A 6 -20.83 -13.10 -37.98
C LEU A 6 -22.20 -13.68 -38.43
N LEU A 7 -22.24 -14.96 -38.79
CA LEU A 7 -23.45 -15.76 -38.94
C LEU A 7 -23.65 -16.66 -37.69
N PRO A 8 -24.87 -16.83 -37.19
CA PRO A 8 -25.14 -17.80 -36.15
C PRO A 8 -25.57 -19.16 -36.78
N LEU A 9 -24.98 -20.25 -36.30
CA LEU A 9 -25.43 -21.62 -36.57
C LEU A 9 -26.56 -22.01 -35.62
N ALA A 10 -27.71 -22.28 -36.17
CA ALA A 10 -28.82 -22.96 -35.51
C ALA A 10 -28.70 -24.49 -35.75
N LEU A 11 -28.70 -25.27 -34.70
CA LEU A 11 -28.85 -26.72 -34.76
C LEU A 11 -30.27 -27.08 -34.29
N GLN A 12 -31.11 -27.52 -35.24
CA GLN A 12 -32.35 -28.23 -34.99
C GLN A 12 -32.05 -29.72 -34.81
N SER A 13 -32.61 -30.33 -33.78
CA SER A 13 -32.78 -31.79 -33.69
C SER A 13 -34.23 -32.11 -33.36
N CYS A 14 -34.91 -32.79 -34.27
CA CYS A 14 -36.20 -33.41 -34.09
C CYS A 14 -36.04 -34.84 -33.55
N GLY A 15 -36.94 -35.26 -32.67
CA GLY A 15 -37.09 -36.67 -32.29
C GLY A 15 -38.22 -36.86 -31.29
N GLY A 16 -39.31 -37.46 -31.74
CA GLY A 16 -40.63 -37.51 -31.17
C GLY A 16 -40.90 -38.57 -30.10
N GLY A 17 -42.03 -38.35 -29.46
CA GLY A 17 -43.04 -39.34 -29.04
C GLY A 17 -42.95 -39.89 -27.62
N THR A 18 -43.77 -39.57 -26.69
CA THR A 18 -45.07 -40.26 -26.32
C THR A 18 -45.49 -39.75 -24.91
N SER A 19 -46.83 -39.57 -24.87
CA SER A 19 -47.70 -39.25 -23.75
C SER A 19 -47.38 -39.74 -22.35
N GLY A 20 -47.52 -38.81 -21.36
CA GLY A 20 -47.67 -39.10 -19.94
C GLY A 20 -48.00 -37.82 -19.19
N GLY A 21 -49.30 -37.59 -18.86
CA GLY A 21 -49.75 -36.41 -18.16
C GLY A 21 -49.21 -36.35 -16.73
N SER A 22 -48.62 -35.24 -16.39
CA SER A 22 -48.38 -34.86 -14.99
C SER A 22 -48.52 -33.34 -14.86
N THR A 23 -49.52 -32.96 -14.08
CA THR A 23 -49.87 -31.57 -13.76
C THR A 23 -48.72 -30.92 -12.97
N THR A 24 -47.88 -30.16 -13.66
CA THR A 24 -46.83 -29.39 -12.99
C THR A 24 -47.43 -28.03 -12.62
N THR A 25 -47.66 -27.84 -11.32
CA THR A 25 -47.93 -26.53 -10.72
C THR A 25 -46.73 -25.65 -10.93
N GLN A 26 -46.80 -24.66 -11.78
CA GLN A 26 -45.79 -23.60 -11.88
C GLN A 26 -45.85 -22.74 -10.63
N THR A 27 -44.91 -22.96 -9.73
CA THR A 27 -44.64 -22.03 -8.64
C THR A 27 -43.91 -20.82 -9.23
N THR A 28 -44.64 -19.76 -9.51
CA THR A 28 -44.08 -18.43 -9.82
C THR A 28 -43.35 -17.92 -8.57
N THR A 29 -42.04 -18.11 -8.50
CA THR A 29 -41.19 -17.39 -7.55
C THR A 29 -41.23 -15.92 -7.93
N ALA A 30 -42.08 -15.16 -7.24
CA ALA A 30 -42.04 -13.71 -7.29
C ALA A 30 -40.66 -13.24 -6.80
N ASN A 31 -39.87 -12.73 -7.72
CA ASN A 31 -38.62 -12.07 -7.44
C ASN A 31 -38.96 -10.72 -6.75
N THR A 32 -39.13 -10.77 -5.42
CA THR A 32 -39.35 -9.56 -4.61
C THR A 32 -38.01 -8.81 -4.62
N GLN A 33 -37.91 -7.85 -5.53
CA GLN A 33 -36.85 -6.80 -5.40
C GLN A 33 -37.12 -6.12 -4.06
N GLN A 34 -36.28 -6.45 -3.06
CA GLN A 34 -36.27 -5.70 -1.82
C GLN A 34 -35.87 -4.25 -2.17
N GLN A 35 -36.84 -3.33 -2.07
CA GLN A 35 -36.55 -1.92 -2.06
C GLN A 35 -35.48 -1.66 -0.99
N PRO A 36 -34.43 -0.86 -1.27
CA PRO A 36 -33.46 -0.51 -0.26
C PRO A 36 -34.20 0.07 0.94
N ALA A 37 -33.85 -0.41 2.15
CA ALA A 37 -34.45 0.05 3.37
C ALA A 37 -34.31 1.58 3.45
N LYS A 38 -35.43 2.27 3.79
CA LYS A 38 -35.45 3.71 3.93
C LYS A 38 -34.45 4.10 5.03
N GLN A 39 -33.50 4.97 4.71
CA GLN A 39 -32.56 5.52 5.67
C GLN A 39 -33.19 6.72 6.36
N HIS A 40 -33.28 6.70 7.70
CA HIS A 40 -33.94 7.76 8.48
C HIS A 40 -32.96 8.83 8.98
N PHE A 41 -31.64 8.51 8.99
CA PHE A 41 -30.60 9.37 9.53
C PHE A 41 -29.55 9.74 8.49
N GLU A 42 -29.14 11.00 8.53
CA GLU A 42 -28.02 11.52 7.73
C GLU A 42 -26.98 12.16 8.65
N ILE A 43 -25.73 12.11 8.22
CA ILE A 43 -24.64 12.81 8.89
C ILE A 43 -23.98 13.79 7.92
N LYS A 44 -23.54 14.92 8.45
CA LYS A 44 -22.79 15.93 7.70
C LYS A 44 -21.63 16.43 8.55
N ILE A 45 -20.43 16.40 7.98
CA ILE A 45 -19.27 17.05 8.57
C ILE A 45 -19.29 18.50 8.09
N LEU A 46 -19.54 19.39 9.04
CA LEU A 46 -19.59 20.83 8.82
C LEU A 46 -18.19 21.39 8.62
N ASN A 47 -17.71 22.39 8.36
CA ASN A 47 -16.35 22.94 8.30
C ASN A 47 -15.38 22.18 7.37
N GLN A 48 -15.83 21.11 6.72
CA GLN A 48 -15.06 20.50 5.65
C GLN A 48 -15.52 21.11 4.33
N ASN A 49 -14.70 21.98 3.75
CA ASN A 49 -14.93 22.43 2.39
C ASN A 49 -14.67 21.22 1.45
N PRO A 50 -15.58 20.85 0.55
CA PRO A 50 -15.34 19.78 -0.43
C PRO A 50 -14.10 20.01 -1.29
N GLU A 51 -13.68 21.26 -1.46
CA GLU A 51 -12.49 21.67 -2.23
C GLU A 51 -11.24 21.91 -1.37
N SER A 52 -11.37 21.98 -0.04
CA SER A 52 -10.24 22.16 0.88
C SER A 52 -10.11 20.98 1.82
N THR A 53 -8.96 20.35 1.79
CA THR A 53 -8.55 19.35 2.74
C THR A 53 -8.21 20.01 4.08
N GLY A 54 -8.68 19.39 5.16
CA GLY A 54 -8.27 19.80 6.49
C GLY A 54 -6.87 19.31 6.84
N LYS A 55 -6.38 19.74 7.98
CA LYS A 55 -5.11 19.26 8.55
C LYS A 55 -5.38 18.52 9.86
N VAL A 56 -4.50 17.59 10.15
CA VAL A 56 -4.42 17.02 11.50
C VAL A 56 -4.22 18.16 12.51
N GLY A 57 -4.97 18.14 13.59
CA GLY A 57 -5.01 19.23 14.57
C GLY A 57 -6.24 20.15 14.45
N ASP A 58 -6.88 20.21 13.27
CA ASP A 58 -8.13 20.94 13.11
C ASP A 58 -9.29 20.23 13.83
N ASN A 59 -10.33 20.99 14.16
CA ASN A 59 -11.55 20.46 14.73
C ASN A 59 -12.70 20.54 13.70
N TYR A 60 -13.48 19.45 13.62
CA TYR A 60 -14.62 19.34 12.70
C TYR A 60 -15.91 19.15 13.48
N SER A 61 -16.98 19.81 13.07
CA SER A 61 -18.31 19.59 13.63
C SER A 61 -19.06 18.55 12.82
N LEU A 62 -19.45 17.46 13.47
CA LEU A 62 -20.35 16.45 12.94
C LEU A 62 -21.78 16.88 13.30
N SER A 63 -22.66 16.97 12.32
CA SER A 63 -24.11 17.17 12.52
C SER A 63 -24.84 15.88 12.12
N VAL A 64 -25.83 15.54 12.91
CA VAL A 64 -26.76 14.43 12.68
C VAL A 64 -28.14 15.02 12.43
N THR A 65 -28.83 14.55 11.40
CA THR A 65 -30.23 14.89 11.12
C THR A 65 -31.04 13.63 10.96
N ASP A 66 -32.31 13.66 11.35
CA ASP A 66 -33.29 12.60 11.11
C ASP A 66 -34.42 13.10 10.19
N ASP A 67 -35.23 12.20 9.66
CA ASP A 67 -36.39 12.53 8.82
C ASP A 67 -37.65 12.85 9.63
N GLY A 68 -37.56 12.96 10.94
CA GLY A 68 -38.66 13.24 11.86
C GLY A 68 -39.59 12.05 12.12
N THR A 69 -39.37 10.90 11.54
CA THR A 69 -40.20 9.70 11.72
C THR A 69 -39.69 8.75 12.79
N VAL A 70 -38.40 8.74 13.03
CA VAL A 70 -37.70 7.89 14.02
C VAL A 70 -36.67 8.71 14.75
N THR A 71 -36.61 8.58 16.07
CA THR A 71 -35.59 9.23 16.91
C THR A 71 -34.69 8.14 17.55
N ALA A 72 -33.41 8.26 17.45
CA ALA A 72 -32.48 7.37 18.11
C ALA A 72 -32.45 7.59 19.63
N ASP A 73 -32.37 6.54 20.44
CA ASP A 73 -32.20 6.62 21.88
C ASP A 73 -30.77 7.03 22.26
N SER A 74 -29.78 6.63 21.42
CA SER A 74 -28.41 7.08 21.53
C SER A 74 -27.68 6.99 20.17
N THR A 75 -26.63 7.79 20.03
CA THR A 75 -25.83 7.85 18.80
C THR A 75 -24.36 7.59 19.12
N ILE A 76 -23.79 6.50 18.59
CA ILE A 76 -22.39 6.14 18.81
C ILE A 76 -21.55 6.63 17.63
N ILE A 77 -20.54 7.48 17.91
CA ILE A 77 -19.65 8.05 16.91
C ILE A 77 -18.32 7.32 16.96
N LYS A 78 -17.90 6.81 15.80
CA LYS A 78 -16.60 6.15 15.62
C LYS A 78 -15.77 6.91 14.58
N VAL A 79 -14.50 7.14 14.91
CA VAL A 79 -13.52 7.73 13.99
C VAL A 79 -12.33 6.77 13.89
N ASP A 80 -11.93 6.44 12.66
CA ASP A 80 -10.88 5.46 12.37
C ASP A 80 -11.12 4.11 13.10
N GLY A 81 -12.37 3.67 13.15
CA GLY A 81 -12.82 2.44 13.81
C GLY A 81 -12.95 2.51 15.34
N LYS A 82 -12.49 3.59 15.99
CA LYS A 82 -12.56 3.75 17.45
C LYS A 82 -13.78 4.56 17.86
N THR A 83 -14.53 4.10 18.87
CA THR A 83 -15.59 4.88 19.49
C THR A 83 -15.00 6.09 20.21
N ILE A 84 -15.41 7.29 19.84
CA ILE A 84 -14.94 8.55 20.43
C ILE A 84 -16.01 9.25 21.26
N ALA A 85 -17.28 8.96 21.00
CA ALA A 85 -18.40 9.50 21.76
C ALA A 85 -19.65 8.62 21.67
N THR A 86 -20.52 8.77 22.68
CA THR A 86 -21.92 8.32 22.66
C THR A 86 -22.78 9.49 23.05
N LEU A 87 -23.60 9.96 22.12
CA LEU A 87 -24.54 11.07 22.36
C LEU A 87 -25.87 10.51 22.88
N PRO A 88 -26.46 11.11 23.91
CA PRO A 88 -27.80 10.78 24.36
C PRO A 88 -28.87 11.24 23.36
N LYS A 89 -30.10 10.80 23.58
CA LYS A 89 -31.27 11.18 22.79
C LYS A 89 -31.42 12.71 22.69
N GLY A 90 -31.59 13.18 21.47
CA GLY A 90 -31.82 14.60 21.17
C GLY A 90 -30.55 15.43 20.96
N GLU A 91 -29.38 14.89 21.23
CA GLU A 91 -28.12 15.52 20.80
C GLU A 91 -27.83 15.24 19.34
N SER A 92 -27.58 16.29 18.56
CA SER A 92 -27.41 16.22 17.10
C SER A 92 -26.07 16.75 16.59
N THR A 93 -25.17 17.18 17.47
CA THR A 93 -23.88 17.74 17.08
C THR A 93 -22.75 17.21 17.95
N PHE A 94 -21.56 17.00 17.33
CA PHE A 94 -20.38 16.59 18.04
C PHE A 94 -19.11 17.19 17.39
N THR A 95 -18.13 17.57 18.20
CA THR A 95 -16.84 18.06 17.70
C THR A 95 -15.82 16.94 17.64
N ILE A 96 -15.33 16.64 16.44
CA ILE A 96 -14.25 15.69 16.19
C ILE A 96 -12.92 16.43 16.30
N ALA A 97 -12.13 16.14 17.33
CA ALA A 97 -10.76 16.61 17.47
C ALA A 97 -9.82 15.66 16.68
N THR A 98 -8.97 16.20 15.79
CA THR A 98 -8.16 15.40 14.89
C THR A 98 -6.68 15.30 15.27
N SER A 99 -6.24 15.93 16.36
CA SER A 99 -4.83 16.01 16.76
C SER A 99 -4.14 14.65 16.97
N ALA A 100 -4.91 13.61 17.32
CA ALA A 100 -4.41 12.24 17.52
C ALA A 100 -4.69 11.31 16.31
N LEU A 101 -5.24 11.85 15.21
CA LEU A 101 -5.55 11.06 14.03
C LEU A 101 -4.36 10.98 13.07
N ARG A 102 -4.38 9.94 12.25
CA ARG A 102 -3.47 9.81 11.10
C ARG A 102 -3.87 10.81 9.99
N CYS A 103 -2.96 11.09 9.08
CA CYS A 103 -3.29 11.80 7.86
C CYS A 103 -3.94 10.85 6.82
N GLY A 104 -4.39 11.43 5.70
CA GLY A 104 -5.14 10.75 4.67
C GLY A 104 -6.63 10.70 4.92
N ARG A 105 -7.29 9.76 4.28
CA ARG A 105 -8.74 9.54 4.43
C ARG A 105 -9.04 8.80 5.72
N VAL A 106 -9.70 9.47 6.65
CA VAL A 106 -10.08 8.94 7.97
C VAL A 106 -11.59 8.69 7.98
N PRO A 107 -12.04 7.43 8.12
CA PRO A 107 -13.47 7.11 8.15
C PRO A 107 -14.12 7.62 9.43
N VAL A 108 -15.30 8.19 9.29
CA VAL A 108 -16.23 8.57 10.37
C VAL A 108 -17.49 7.75 10.18
N SER A 109 -17.84 6.92 11.14
CA SER A 109 -19.07 6.14 11.13
C SER A 109 -19.91 6.44 12.36
N VAL A 110 -21.22 6.48 12.17
CA VAL A 110 -22.20 6.77 13.20
C VAL A 110 -23.22 5.65 13.24
N GLN A 111 -23.43 5.09 14.42
CA GLN A 111 -24.45 4.08 14.70
C GLN A 111 -25.57 4.74 15.50
N PHE A 112 -26.79 4.66 14.99
CA PHE A 112 -28.02 5.12 15.63
C PHE A 112 -28.70 3.94 16.30
N CYS A 113 -28.77 3.94 17.61
CA CYS A 113 -29.46 2.91 18.40
C CYS A 113 -30.94 3.27 18.51
N LEU A 114 -31.82 2.42 17.98
CA LEU A 114 -33.25 2.67 17.90
C LEU A 114 -33.99 2.08 19.11
N PRO A 115 -35.19 2.63 19.45
CA PRO A 115 -36.01 2.15 20.57
C PRO A 115 -36.44 0.68 20.45
N ASP A 116 -36.50 0.14 19.23
CA ASP A 116 -36.84 -1.28 18.95
C ASP A 116 -35.65 -2.21 19.07
N GLY A 117 -34.49 -1.72 19.52
CA GLY A 117 -33.24 -2.48 19.67
C GLY A 117 -32.46 -2.68 18.39
N LYS A 118 -32.92 -2.15 17.25
CA LYS A 118 -32.16 -2.14 16.00
C LYS A 118 -31.16 -1.01 15.94
N SER A 119 -30.32 -1.02 14.91
CA SER A 119 -29.38 0.06 14.63
C SER A 119 -29.41 0.44 13.15
N GLU A 120 -29.31 1.72 12.88
CA GLU A 120 -28.99 2.26 11.56
C GLU A 120 -27.56 2.83 11.56
N TYR A 121 -26.98 2.98 10.36
CA TYR A 121 -25.61 3.42 10.22
C TYR A 121 -25.50 4.46 9.10
N ALA A 122 -24.70 5.50 9.37
CA ALA A 122 -24.27 6.44 8.36
C ALA A 122 -22.74 6.59 8.41
N SER A 123 -22.12 6.91 7.29
CA SER A 123 -20.67 7.09 7.24
C SER A 123 -20.26 8.21 6.30
N GLN A 124 -19.18 8.89 6.66
CA GLN A 124 -18.46 9.86 5.84
C GLN A 124 -16.95 9.68 6.05
N SER A 125 -16.13 10.50 5.40
CA SER A 125 -14.69 10.51 5.62
C SER A 125 -14.19 11.93 5.77
N LEU A 126 -13.25 12.12 6.69
CA LEU A 126 -12.36 13.28 6.73
C LEU A 126 -11.17 13.04 5.82
N MET A 127 -10.77 14.03 5.03
CA MET A 127 -9.48 14.04 4.35
C MET A 127 -8.55 14.99 5.10
N LEU A 128 -7.51 14.46 5.73
CA LEU A 128 -6.59 15.21 6.58
C LEU A 128 -5.18 15.20 5.99
N TYR A 129 -4.61 16.35 5.72
CA TYR A 129 -3.20 16.48 5.41
C TYR A 129 -2.36 16.54 6.69
N SER A 130 -1.06 16.34 6.56
CA SER A 130 -0.15 16.42 7.71
C SER A 130 -0.09 17.83 8.28
N ASP A 131 -0.04 17.94 9.60
CA ASP A 131 0.30 19.16 10.34
C ASP A 131 1.80 19.45 10.32
N ILE A 132 2.62 18.47 9.88
CA ILE A 132 4.07 18.57 9.80
C ILE A 132 4.48 19.07 8.42
N VAL A 133 5.26 20.14 8.38
CA VAL A 133 6.03 20.54 7.19
C VAL A 133 7.30 19.69 7.16
N PRO A 134 7.49 18.82 6.14
CA PRO A 134 8.64 17.94 6.10
C PRO A 134 9.96 18.70 6.08
N LYS A 135 10.94 18.25 6.87
CA LYS A 135 12.29 18.79 6.83
C LYS A 135 12.96 18.40 5.50
N LYS A 136 13.77 19.28 4.98
CA LYS A 136 14.69 18.95 3.88
C LYS A 136 15.96 18.39 4.48
N LYS A 137 16.41 17.24 4.00
CA LYS A 137 17.65 16.59 4.39
C LYS A 137 18.50 16.34 3.14
N SER A 138 19.78 16.16 3.33
CA SER A 138 20.73 15.79 2.30
C SER A 138 21.55 14.58 2.78
N TYR A 139 22.59 14.26 2.07
CA TYR A 139 23.44 13.11 2.36
C TYR A 139 24.92 13.45 2.33
N LYS A 140 25.70 12.55 2.93
CA LYS A 140 27.15 12.46 2.76
C LYS A 140 27.50 11.03 2.40
N VAL A 141 28.25 10.83 1.31
CA VAL A 141 28.79 9.52 0.96
C VAL A 141 29.87 9.13 1.97
N VAL A 142 29.73 7.95 2.55
CA VAL A 142 30.69 7.37 3.51
C VAL A 142 31.59 6.36 2.80
N ALA A 143 31.00 5.51 1.94
CA ALA A 143 31.72 4.51 1.16
C ALA A 143 30.97 4.24 -0.16
N THR A 144 31.71 3.68 -1.12
CA THR A 144 31.18 3.32 -2.44
C THR A 144 31.71 1.93 -2.80
N TYR A 145 30.81 1.09 -3.29
CA TYR A 145 31.09 -0.28 -3.71
C TYR A 145 30.67 -0.52 -5.15
N PRO A 146 31.21 -1.54 -5.83
CA PRO A 146 30.70 -1.99 -7.10
C PRO A 146 29.25 -2.46 -6.99
N HIS A 147 28.46 -2.23 -8.03
CA HIS A 147 27.12 -2.78 -8.18
C HIS A 147 26.92 -3.21 -9.64
N ASP A 148 26.13 -4.25 -9.85
CA ASP A 148 25.92 -4.85 -11.17
C ASP A 148 25.07 -3.93 -12.06
N VAL A 149 25.62 -3.49 -13.18
CA VAL A 149 24.95 -2.62 -14.17
C VAL A 149 23.75 -3.29 -14.84
N ASP A 150 23.65 -4.62 -14.76
CA ASP A 150 22.49 -5.37 -15.26
C ASP A 150 21.41 -5.59 -14.18
N ALA A 151 21.65 -5.11 -12.96
CA ALA A 151 20.67 -5.16 -11.87
C ALA A 151 19.63 -4.04 -12.01
N TYR A 152 18.46 -4.38 -12.51
CA TYR A 152 17.29 -3.50 -12.44
C TYR A 152 16.66 -3.60 -11.04
N THR A 153 17.31 -2.98 -10.05
CA THR A 153 17.01 -3.13 -8.62
C THR A 153 15.60 -2.71 -8.26
N GLN A 154 14.86 -3.62 -7.62
CA GLN A 154 13.48 -3.40 -7.19
C GLN A 154 13.25 -3.65 -5.70
N GLY A 155 14.13 -4.40 -5.05
CA GLY A 155 14.10 -4.62 -3.62
C GLY A 155 15.49 -4.96 -3.11
N LEU A 156 15.84 -4.48 -1.93
CA LEU A 156 17.16 -4.63 -1.35
C LEU A 156 17.06 -4.89 0.16
N VAL A 157 17.78 -5.91 0.66
CA VAL A 157 17.81 -6.24 2.09
C VAL A 157 19.24 -6.56 2.49
N TYR A 158 19.71 -6.00 3.61
CA TYR A 158 21.03 -6.31 4.17
C TYR A 158 20.94 -7.39 5.25
N GLU A 159 21.84 -8.36 5.21
CA GLU A 159 22.10 -9.28 6.33
C GLU A 159 23.55 -9.78 6.34
N ASN A 160 24.25 -9.63 7.47
CA ASN A 160 25.54 -10.24 7.77
C ASN A 160 26.61 -10.06 6.67
N GLY A 161 26.73 -8.83 6.14
CA GLY A 161 27.75 -8.51 5.12
C GLY A 161 27.35 -8.81 3.68
N TYR A 162 26.12 -9.25 3.46
CA TYR A 162 25.55 -9.50 2.14
C TYR A 162 24.33 -8.64 1.89
N LEU A 163 24.05 -8.37 0.63
CA LEU A 163 22.79 -7.88 0.16
C LEU A 163 22.00 -9.01 -0.49
N TYR A 164 20.71 -9.07 -0.17
CA TYR A 164 19.72 -9.83 -0.93
C TYR A 164 19.01 -8.84 -1.83
N GLU A 165 18.96 -9.13 -3.11
CA GLU A 165 18.48 -8.20 -4.12
C GLU A 165 17.44 -8.85 -5.02
N SER A 166 16.30 -8.19 -5.18
CA SER A 166 15.29 -8.51 -6.18
C SER A 166 15.48 -7.58 -7.38
N THR A 167 15.55 -8.15 -8.57
CA THR A 167 15.67 -7.37 -9.81
C THR A 167 14.44 -7.54 -10.69
N GLY A 168 14.10 -6.50 -11.44
CA GLY A 168 13.00 -6.47 -12.39
C GLY A 168 13.42 -6.88 -13.81
N LEU A 169 12.51 -6.61 -14.75
CA LEU A 169 12.50 -6.90 -16.19
C LEU A 169 12.09 -8.34 -16.53
N LYS A 170 10.98 -8.47 -17.28
CA LYS A 170 10.46 -9.77 -17.75
C LYS A 170 11.54 -10.55 -18.49
N GLY A 171 11.72 -11.81 -18.13
CA GLY A 171 12.77 -12.69 -18.68
C GLY A 171 14.17 -12.43 -18.14
N LYS A 172 14.37 -11.45 -17.25
CA LYS A 172 15.65 -11.12 -16.61
C LYS A 172 15.57 -10.97 -15.09
N SER A 173 14.37 -11.01 -14.54
CA SER A 173 14.12 -10.86 -13.09
C SER A 173 14.81 -11.95 -12.29
N THR A 174 15.48 -11.57 -11.21
CA THR A 174 16.21 -12.48 -10.34
C THR A 174 15.95 -12.18 -8.87
N LEU A 175 16.16 -13.19 -8.03
CA LEU A 175 16.48 -13.04 -6.62
C LEU A 175 17.93 -13.44 -6.45
N ARG A 176 18.76 -12.59 -5.84
CA ARG A 176 20.20 -12.83 -5.73
C ARG A 176 20.75 -12.47 -4.34
N LYS A 177 21.85 -13.14 -3.96
CA LYS A 177 22.68 -12.80 -2.80
C LYS A 177 24.00 -12.25 -3.30
N VAL A 178 24.36 -11.06 -2.87
CA VAL A 178 25.48 -10.28 -3.41
C VAL A 178 26.46 -9.93 -2.28
N LYS A 179 27.74 -10.08 -2.54
CA LYS A 179 28.82 -9.62 -1.66
C LYS A 179 29.00 -8.11 -1.80
N ILE A 180 28.99 -7.39 -0.70
CA ILE A 180 29.07 -5.90 -0.73
C ILE A 180 30.43 -5.44 -1.27
N ASP A 181 31.53 -6.07 -0.81
CA ASP A 181 32.88 -5.57 -1.07
C ASP A 181 33.24 -5.46 -2.56
N ASN A 182 32.75 -6.38 -3.37
CA ASN A 182 33.14 -6.50 -4.77
C ASN A 182 31.98 -6.64 -5.75
N GLY A 183 30.74 -6.74 -5.25
CA GLY A 183 29.55 -6.90 -6.08
C GLY A 183 29.33 -8.31 -6.63
N ASP A 184 30.11 -9.31 -6.18
CA ASP A 184 29.98 -10.70 -6.65
C ASP A 184 28.64 -11.31 -6.26
N ILE A 185 27.96 -11.90 -7.23
CA ILE A 185 26.74 -12.67 -7.02
C ILE A 185 27.14 -14.05 -6.49
N ILE A 186 26.82 -14.32 -5.21
CA ILE A 186 27.15 -15.58 -4.52
C ILE A 186 26.13 -16.66 -4.85
N HIS A 187 24.87 -16.24 -4.95
CA HIS A 187 23.76 -17.13 -5.27
C HIS A 187 22.69 -16.35 -6.04
N SER A 188 22.03 -17.01 -6.99
CA SER A 188 20.96 -16.39 -7.76
C SER A 188 19.97 -17.43 -8.27
N VAL A 189 18.69 -17.04 -8.31
CA VAL A 189 17.63 -17.77 -9.02
C VAL A 189 16.90 -16.79 -9.95
N ASN A 190 16.54 -17.29 -11.13
CA ASN A 190 15.73 -16.53 -12.07
C ASN A 190 14.24 -16.73 -11.75
N LEU A 191 13.45 -15.69 -11.91
CA LEU A 191 12.01 -15.81 -11.98
C LEU A 191 11.62 -16.35 -13.36
N ASP A 192 10.46 -17.00 -13.45
CA ASP A 192 9.91 -17.38 -14.74
C ASP A 192 9.72 -16.14 -15.62
N HIS A 193 9.89 -16.31 -16.93
CA HIS A 193 10.02 -15.21 -17.91
C HIS A 193 8.82 -14.26 -17.96
N GLU A 194 7.67 -14.70 -17.48
CA GLU A 194 6.44 -13.90 -17.41
C GLU A 194 6.41 -12.90 -16.25
N TYR A 195 7.22 -13.13 -15.21
CA TYR A 195 7.23 -12.27 -14.02
C TYR A 195 8.22 -11.12 -14.15
N PHE A 196 7.79 -10.01 -13.61
CA PHE A 196 8.65 -8.86 -13.34
C PHE A 196 8.84 -8.79 -11.81
N GLY A 197 10.03 -9.12 -11.31
CA GLY A 197 10.36 -9.09 -9.89
C GLY A 197 10.34 -7.67 -9.34
N GLU A 198 9.86 -7.52 -8.10
CA GLU A 198 9.68 -6.24 -7.42
C GLU A 198 10.22 -6.31 -5.99
N GLY A 199 9.61 -5.60 -5.05
CA GLY A 199 10.03 -5.46 -3.67
C GLY A 199 10.40 -6.77 -2.97
N LEU A 200 11.31 -6.68 -2.01
CA LEU A 200 11.86 -7.82 -1.28
C LEU A 200 11.88 -7.53 0.21
N ALA A 201 11.38 -8.45 1.01
CA ALA A 201 11.52 -8.42 2.46
C ALA A 201 12.09 -9.72 3.01
N MET A 202 12.70 -9.64 4.18
CA MET A 202 13.22 -10.79 4.92
C MET A 202 12.57 -10.86 6.29
N ILE A 203 12.06 -12.05 6.66
CA ILE A 203 11.62 -12.35 8.04
C ILE A 203 12.17 -13.72 8.43
N GLY A 204 13.05 -13.75 9.41
CA GLY A 204 13.74 -14.96 9.85
C GLY A 204 14.53 -15.59 8.71
N ASP A 205 14.23 -16.84 8.36
CA ASP A 205 14.88 -17.55 7.26
C ASP A 205 14.10 -17.51 5.94
N ARG A 206 13.14 -16.60 5.79
CA ARG A 206 12.31 -16.46 4.60
C ARG A 206 12.57 -15.13 3.89
N LEU A 207 12.70 -15.20 2.57
CA LEU A 207 12.68 -14.06 1.67
C LEU A 207 11.32 -14.03 0.97
N MET A 208 10.69 -12.87 0.93
CA MET A 208 9.42 -12.63 0.26
C MET A 208 9.64 -11.63 -0.86
N GLN A 209 9.43 -12.07 -2.10
CA GLN A 209 9.61 -11.27 -3.31
C GLN A 209 8.28 -11.01 -3.98
N LEU A 210 7.99 -9.76 -4.30
CA LEU A 210 6.81 -9.35 -5.05
C LEU A 210 7.01 -9.49 -6.55
N THR A 211 5.90 -9.47 -7.28
CA THR A 211 5.88 -9.20 -8.73
C THR A 211 5.04 -7.95 -9.01
N TRP A 212 5.31 -7.29 -10.14
CA TRP A 212 4.62 -6.04 -10.51
C TRP A 212 3.13 -6.26 -10.72
N THR A 213 2.71 -6.61 -11.94
CA THR A 213 1.30 -6.68 -12.36
C THR A 213 0.73 -8.10 -12.38
N SER A 214 1.53 -9.09 -11.97
CA SER A 214 1.07 -10.48 -11.95
C SER A 214 0.25 -10.82 -10.69
N HIS A 215 0.18 -9.89 -9.73
CA HIS A 215 -0.58 -10.05 -8.48
C HIS A 215 -0.19 -11.29 -7.66
N VAL A 216 1.05 -11.74 -7.79
CA VAL A 216 1.61 -12.87 -7.07
C VAL A 216 2.96 -12.48 -6.45
N GLY A 217 3.28 -13.08 -5.32
CA GLY A 217 4.61 -13.03 -4.74
C GLY A 217 5.09 -14.42 -4.35
N PHE A 218 6.36 -14.53 -4.08
CA PHE A 218 7.03 -15.80 -3.79
C PHE A 218 7.72 -15.75 -2.45
N VAL A 219 7.68 -16.87 -1.73
CA VAL A 219 8.44 -17.08 -0.51
C VAL A 219 9.55 -18.06 -0.79
N TYR A 220 10.78 -17.69 -0.43
CA TYR A 220 11.98 -18.54 -0.58
C TYR A 220 12.64 -18.79 0.77
N ASP A 221 13.28 -19.92 0.92
CA ASP A 221 14.29 -20.15 1.95
C ASP A 221 15.53 -19.28 1.63
N LYS A 222 15.97 -18.45 2.58
CA LYS A 222 17.04 -17.48 2.34
C LYS A 222 18.42 -18.08 2.12
N ASN A 223 18.65 -19.32 2.56
CA ASN A 223 19.95 -19.98 2.46
C ASN A 223 20.10 -20.75 1.14
N THR A 224 19.00 -21.40 0.71
CA THR A 224 18.98 -22.28 -0.46
C THR A 224 18.33 -21.65 -1.69
N PHE A 225 17.58 -20.55 -1.52
CA PHE A 225 16.72 -19.93 -2.53
C PHE A 225 15.67 -20.87 -3.11
N GLN A 226 15.39 -21.98 -2.41
CA GLN A 226 14.29 -22.86 -2.77
C GLN A 226 12.97 -22.11 -2.57
N LYS A 227 12.12 -22.09 -3.59
CA LYS A 227 10.76 -21.56 -3.48
C LYS A 227 9.93 -22.44 -2.55
N LEU A 228 9.43 -21.88 -1.47
CA LEU A 228 8.64 -22.56 -0.44
C LEU A 228 7.16 -22.48 -0.72
N SER A 229 6.68 -21.30 -1.15
CA SER A 229 5.26 -21.06 -1.45
C SER A 229 5.07 -19.83 -2.33
N GLU A 230 3.81 -19.62 -2.73
CA GLU A 230 3.33 -18.43 -3.43
C GLU A 230 2.21 -17.80 -2.63
N PHE A 231 1.99 -16.50 -2.83
CA PHE A 231 0.89 -15.75 -2.23
C PHE A 231 0.31 -14.72 -3.22
N GLY A 232 -0.98 -14.43 -3.07
CA GLY A 232 -1.65 -13.40 -3.85
C GLY A 232 -1.51 -12.01 -3.21
N ILE A 233 -1.43 -10.98 -4.03
CA ILE A 233 -1.51 -9.57 -3.62
C ILE A 233 -2.66 -8.88 -4.36
N ALA A 234 -3.38 -8.00 -3.65
CA ALA A 234 -4.58 -7.35 -4.20
C ALA A 234 -4.25 -6.14 -5.11
N THR A 235 -3.01 -5.65 -5.05
CA THR A 235 -2.55 -4.47 -5.80
C THR A 235 -1.36 -4.83 -6.68
N GLU A 236 -0.83 -3.88 -7.44
CA GLU A 236 0.54 -4.00 -7.96
C GLU A 236 1.52 -4.13 -6.78
N GLY A 237 2.56 -4.93 -6.94
CA GLY A 237 3.65 -5.00 -5.98
C GLY A 237 4.78 -4.06 -6.43
N TRP A 238 5.18 -3.11 -5.56
CA TRP A 238 6.34 -2.25 -5.82
C TRP A 238 7.40 -2.46 -4.73
N GLY A 239 7.27 -1.84 -3.57
CA GLY A 239 8.17 -2.05 -2.43
C GLY A 239 7.59 -3.01 -1.39
N LEU A 240 8.47 -3.65 -0.64
CA LEU A 240 8.10 -4.53 0.47
C LEU A 240 9.17 -4.47 1.55
N SER A 241 8.76 -4.18 2.79
CA SER A 241 9.66 -4.19 3.95
C SER A 241 9.04 -4.88 5.14
N ALA A 242 9.86 -5.46 5.99
CA ALA A 242 9.44 -5.96 7.30
C ALA A 242 9.45 -4.81 8.33
N ILE A 243 8.29 -4.51 8.93
CA ILE A 243 8.20 -3.60 10.06
C ILE A 243 8.72 -4.30 11.33
N ASN A 244 8.36 -5.56 11.47
CA ASN A 244 8.79 -6.49 12.52
C ASN A 244 8.50 -7.93 12.07
N SER A 245 8.64 -8.93 12.96
CA SER A 245 8.37 -10.34 12.67
C SER A 245 6.94 -10.65 12.22
N ASP A 246 5.97 -9.79 12.58
CA ASP A 246 4.54 -10.06 12.45
C ASP A 246 3.84 -9.10 11.46
N THR A 247 4.60 -8.19 10.85
CA THR A 247 4.03 -7.14 10.00
C THR A 247 4.95 -6.79 8.85
N LEU A 248 4.43 -6.90 7.64
CA LEU A 248 5.03 -6.34 6.42
C LEU A 248 4.32 -5.05 6.02
N VAL A 249 5.01 -4.18 5.31
CA VAL A 249 4.45 -3.05 4.59
C VAL A 249 4.75 -3.18 3.11
N LEU A 250 3.72 -3.05 2.28
CA LEU A 250 3.77 -3.08 0.82
C LEU A 250 3.40 -1.71 0.27
N THR A 251 4.09 -1.27 -0.77
CA THR A 251 3.75 -0.11 -1.59
C THR A 251 3.34 -0.54 -3.00
N SER A 252 2.59 0.30 -3.71
CA SER A 252 2.05 0.00 -5.04
C SER A 252 2.15 1.18 -6.01
N GLY A 253 3.07 2.12 -5.77
CA GLY A 253 3.15 3.36 -6.55
C GLY A 253 2.06 4.38 -6.21
N SER A 254 1.09 4.03 -5.38
CA SER A 254 0.08 4.95 -4.84
C SER A 254 0.62 5.67 -3.59
N GLU A 255 -0.26 6.42 -2.94
CA GLU A 255 -0.01 7.01 -1.61
C GLU A 255 -0.21 6.02 -0.46
N ASN A 256 -0.57 4.77 -0.72
CA ASN A 256 -0.95 3.82 0.30
C ASN A 256 0.22 2.95 0.79
N LEU A 257 0.29 2.78 2.10
CA LEU A 257 1.03 1.73 2.79
C LEU A 257 0.04 0.63 3.16
N TYR A 258 0.22 -0.55 2.58
CA TYR A 258 -0.60 -1.74 2.88
C TYR A 258 0.13 -2.60 3.90
N PHE A 259 -0.43 -2.74 5.09
CA PHE A 259 0.13 -3.58 6.14
C PHE A 259 -0.45 -4.98 6.03
N LEU A 260 0.43 -5.97 6.01
CA LEU A 260 0.10 -7.37 5.79
C LEU A 260 0.67 -8.26 6.90
N GLU A 261 -0.05 -9.33 7.24
CA GLU A 261 0.45 -10.40 8.08
C GLU A 261 1.35 -11.33 7.24
N PRO A 262 2.58 -11.67 7.69
CA PRO A 262 3.58 -12.32 6.83
C PRO A 262 3.31 -13.77 6.42
N ASN A 263 2.53 -14.54 7.20
CA ASN A 263 2.35 -15.97 6.92
C ASN A 263 1.30 -16.24 5.84
N GLY A 264 0.20 -15.46 5.88
CA GLY A 264 -0.90 -15.58 4.91
C GLY A 264 -1.06 -14.37 4.00
N MET A 265 -0.22 -13.35 4.15
CA MET A 265 -0.32 -12.05 3.45
C MET A 265 -1.69 -11.39 3.63
N SER A 266 -2.33 -11.68 4.76
CA SER A 266 -3.66 -11.14 5.07
C SER A 266 -3.59 -9.64 5.32
N PRO A 267 -4.50 -8.84 4.74
CA PRO A 267 -4.55 -7.40 4.99
C PRO A 267 -4.85 -7.09 6.46
N MET A 268 -4.07 -6.23 7.07
CA MET A 268 -4.27 -5.75 8.44
C MET A 268 -4.88 -4.35 8.47
N LYS A 269 -4.27 -3.42 7.76
CA LYS A 269 -4.71 -2.02 7.65
C LYS A 269 -4.08 -1.35 6.44
N THR A 270 -4.64 -0.21 6.03
CA THR A 270 -4.05 0.68 5.03
C THR A 270 -3.92 2.08 5.60
N ILE A 271 -2.78 2.72 5.39
CA ILE A 271 -2.51 4.10 5.80
C ILE A 271 -2.08 4.88 4.56
N GLN A 272 -2.68 6.06 4.34
CA GLN A 272 -2.24 6.97 3.29
C GLN A 272 -1.08 7.83 3.79
N VAL A 273 -0.10 8.07 2.91
CA VAL A 273 1.04 8.94 3.18
C VAL A 273 0.73 10.34 2.70
N CYS A 274 0.90 11.31 3.58
CA CYS A 274 0.67 12.72 3.28
C CYS A 274 1.78 13.60 3.87
N ASP A 275 2.06 14.68 3.20
CA ASP A 275 2.73 15.84 3.78
C ASP A 275 1.73 16.97 4.08
N ASN A 276 2.23 18.17 4.34
CA ASN A 276 1.41 19.35 4.62
C ASN A 276 0.72 19.95 3.39
N LEU A 277 1.03 19.45 2.19
CA LEU A 277 0.51 19.93 0.92
C LEU A 277 -0.45 18.93 0.27
N GLY A 278 -0.34 17.64 0.60
CA GLY A 278 -1.18 16.63 0.00
C GLY A 278 -0.77 15.19 0.28
N VAL A 279 -1.40 14.28 -0.46
CA VAL A 279 -0.99 12.87 -0.51
C VAL A 279 0.33 12.73 -1.26
N VAL A 280 1.19 11.82 -0.80
CA VAL A 280 2.48 11.54 -1.42
C VAL A 280 2.39 10.23 -2.18
N GLN A 281 2.37 10.32 -3.49
CA GLN A 281 2.27 9.19 -4.42
C GLN A 281 3.63 8.70 -4.90
N ARG A 282 3.61 7.64 -5.71
CA ARG A 282 4.80 7.00 -6.31
C ARG A 282 5.75 6.40 -5.29
N LEU A 283 5.20 5.97 -4.14
CA LEU A 283 5.98 5.21 -3.15
C LEU A 283 6.42 3.88 -3.78
N ASN A 284 7.72 3.67 -3.78
CA ASN A 284 8.35 2.51 -4.39
C ASN A 284 9.08 1.68 -3.34
N GLU A 285 10.30 1.30 -3.59
CA GLU A 285 11.11 0.49 -2.69
C GLU A 285 11.24 1.16 -1.31
N THR A 286 11.19 0.34 -0.27
CA THR A 286 11.09 0.79 1.11
C THR A 286 12.04 0.04 2.03
N GLU A 287 12.46 0.71 3.14
CA GLU A 287 13.28 0.10 4.18
C GLU A 287 12.98 0.69 5.56
N MET A 288 13.01 -0.17 6.59
CA MET A 288 12.89 0.28 7.98
C MET A 288 14.23 0.73 8.55
N VAL A 289 14.30 2.01 8.91
CA VAL A 289 15.52 2.64 9.45
C VAL A 289 15.20 3.36 10.76
N LYS A 290 15.75 2.88 11.87
CA LYS A 290 15.62 3.52 13.20
C LYS A 290 14.17 3.85 13.58
N GLY A 291 13.23 2.92 13.30
CA GLY A 291 11.82 3.09 13.62
C GLY A 291 11.04 4.03 12.68
N ARG A 292 11.63 4.37 11.54
CA ARG A 292 10.99 5.12 10.45
C ARG A 292 10.98 4.30 9.17
N LEU A 293 9.97 4.48 8.35
CA LEU A 293 9.93 3.90 7.01
C LEU A 293 10.57 4.90 6.04
N LEU A 294 11.64 4.51 5.39
CA LEU A 294 12.16 5.21 4.23
C LEU A 294 11.51 4.64 2.97
N ALA A 295 11.14 5.50 2.02
CA ALA A 295 10.55 5.08 0.76
C ALA A 295 11.12 5.89 -0.41
N ASN A 296 11.58 5.22 -1.45
CA ASN A 296 11.90 5.88 -2.71
C ASN A 296 10.63 6.49 -3.31
N ILE A 297 10.72 7.72 -3.81
CA ILE A 297 9.68 8.34 -4.63
C ILE A 297 10.06 8.13 -6.10
N TYR A 298 9.36 7.24 -6.77
CA TYR A 298 9.68 6.82 -8.15
C TYR A 298 9.79 8.00 -9.10
N GLN A 299 10.80 7.94 -9.97
CA GLN A 299 11.20 8.98 -10.93
C GLN A 299 11.65 10.31 -10.28
N THR A 300 12.15 10.25 -9.07
CA THR A 300 12.83 11.36 -8.40
C THR A 300 14.12 10.88 -7.74
N ASP A 301 14.98 11.80 -7.34
CA ASP A 301 16.16 11.51 -6.52
C ASP A 301 15.85 11.70 -5.01
N GLN A 302 14.59 11.47 -4.61
CA GLN A 302 14.14 11.69 -3.24
C GLN A 302 13.74 10.39 -2.53
N ILE A 303 14.06 10.34 -1.25
CA ILE A 303 13.53 9.36 -0.31
C ILE A 303 12.66 10.09 0.71
N ALA A 304 11.43 9.64 0.91
CA ALA A 304 10.57 10.12 1.99
C ALA A 304 10.87 9.36 3.28
N GLU A 305 11.05 10.08 4.39
CA GLU A 305 11.09 9.53 5.75
C GLU A 305 9.69 9.64 6.35
N ILE A 306 9.06 8.51 6.63
CA ILE A 306 7.64 8.40 6.96
C ILE A 306 7.46 7.84 8.37
N ASP A 307 6.60 8.49 9.16
CA ASP A 307 5.99 7.83 10.31
C ASP A 307 4.88 6.88 9.83
N TYR A 308 5.21 5.61 9.74
CA TYR A 308 4.31 4.58 9.20
C TYR A 308 3.06 4.33 10.05
N ASN A 309 2.99 4.82 11.29
CA ASN A 309 1.80 4.73 12.14
C ASN A 309 0.74 5.79 11.80
N THR A 310 1.20 6.96 11.36
CA THR A 310 0.34 8.11 11.07
C THR A 310 0.26 8.48 9.60
N GLY A 311 1.15 7.93 8.77
CA GLY A 311 1.29 8.27 7.35
C GLY A 311 1.97 9.62 7.09
N LYS A 312 2.42 10.33 8.12
CA LYS A 312 3.01 11.66 7.99
C LYS A 312 4.43 11.58 7.47
N VAL A 313 4.74 12.35 6.44
CA VAL A 313 6.13 12.56 5.99
C VAL A 313 6.82 13.51 6.94
N LEU A 314 7.93 13.07 7.50
CA LEU A 314 8.72 13.83 8.47
C LEU A 314 9.84 14.63 7.78
N SER A 315 10.42 14.06 6.74
CA SER A 315 11.46 14.69 5.94
C SER A 315 11.52 14.11 4.53
N TYR A 316 12.10 14.88 3.61
CA TYR A 316 12.58 14.42 2.32
C TYR A 316 14.09 14.46 2.30
N ILE A 317 14.72 13.35 1.91
CA ILE A 317 16.16 13.22 1.75
C ILE A 317 16.45 13.36 0.25
N ASP A 318 17.11 14.45 -0.12
CA ASP A 318 17.48 14.73 -1.51
C ASP A 318 18.83 14.08 -1.82
N LEU A 319 18.83 13.13 -2.74
CA LEU A 319 19.98 12.38 -3.21
C LEU A 319 20.44 12.82 -4.61
N THR A 320 20.00 13.99 -5.08
CA THR A 320 20.43 14.55 -6.36
C THR A 320 21.95 14.56 -6.47
N GLY A 321 22.47 13.99 -7.56
CA GLY A 321 23.91 13.90 -7.80
C GLY A 321 24.63 12.74 -7.09
N LEU A 322 23.91 11.84 -6.37
CA LEU A 322 24.50 10.67 -5.74
C LEU A 322 25.21 9.78 -6.77
N LEU A 323 24.58 9.51 -7.91
CA LEU A 323 25.25 8.91 -9.06
C LEU A 323 25.77 10.02 -9.97
N PRO A 324 27.11 10.23 -10.06
CA PRO A 324 27.70 11.23 -10.95
C PRO A 324 27.38 10.98 -12.43
N ASP A 325 27.22 12.02 -13.21
CA ASP A 325 26.87 11.95 -14.64
C ASP A 325 27.84 11.12 -15.47
N ASN A 326 29.14 11.17 -15.17
CA ASN A 326 30.17 10.39 -15.86
C ASN A 326 30.10 8.87 -15.61
N LEU A 327 29.29 8.42 -14.66
CA LEU A 327 29.03 7.00 -14.40
C LEU A 327 27.70 6.52 -15.00
N ARG A 328 26.91 7.45 -15.57
CA ARG A 328 25.64 7.12 -16.23
C ARG A 328 25.87 6.56 -17.62
N THR A 329 25.09 5.56 -17.98
CA THR A 329 25.04 4.94 -19.30
C THR A 329 23.63 5.07 -19.88
N THR A 330 23.43 4.62 -21.10
CA THR A 330 22.09 4.60 -21.75
C THR A 330 21.10 3.65 -21.06
N SER A 331 21.58 2.68 -20.29
CA SER A 331 20.76 1.74 -19.51
C SER A 331 20.51 2.21 -18.08
N THR A 332 21.27 3.20 -17.59
CA THR A 332 21.08 3.72 -16.22
C THR A 332 19.69 4.31 -16.05
N ASP A 333 18.96 3.86 -15.04
CA ASP A 333 17.61 4.30 -14.74
C ASP A 333 17.57 4.98 -13.34
N VAL A 334 16.42 5.06 -12.72
CA VAL A 334 16.17 5.86 -11.52
C VAL A 334 16.79 5.29 -10.25
N LEU A 335 16.94 6.17 -9.26
CA LEU A 335 17.21 5.81 -7.88
C LEU A 335 16.15 4.81 -7.39
N ASN A 336 16.58 3.65 -6.89
CA ASN A 336 15.73 2.65 -6.27
C ASN A 336 16.57 1.58 -5.58
N GLY A 337 16.25 1.28 -4.32
CA GLY A 337 16.95 0.30 -3.50
C GLY A 337 17.59 0.94 -2.27
N ILE A 338 17.07 0.59 -1.10
CA ILE A 338 17.50 1.02 0.23
C ILE A 338 17.69 -0.24 1.05
N ALA A 339 18.81 -0.35 1.77
CA ALA A 339 18.97 -1.40 2.77
C ALA A 339 19.67 -0.83 4.00
N TYR A 340 19.38 -1.38 5.17
CA TYR A 340 19.94 -0.87 6.40
C TYR A 340 20.60 -1.96 7.24
N ASP A 341 21.85 -1.72 7.64
CA ASP A 341 22.56 -2.48 8.64
C ASP A 341 22.40 -1.81 9.99
N GLU A 342 21.49 -2.32 10.80
CA GLU A 342 21.20 -1.75 12.13
C GLU A 342 22.41 -1.83 13.06
N ALA A 343 23.16 -2.94 13.05
CA ALA A 343 24.31 -3.17 13.92
C ALA A 343 25.48 -2.24 13.59
N GLY A 344 25.72 -1.98 12.30
CA GLY A 344 26.79 -1.10 11.82
C GLY A 344 26.36 0.35 11.59
N ASP A 345 25.08 0.68 11.76
CA ASP A 345 24.49 1.98 11.42
C ASP A 345 24.86 2.43 9.99
N ARG A 346 24.68 1.50 9.01
CA ARG A 346 25.03 1.74 7.62
C ARG A 346 23.79 1.74 6.74
N LEU A 347 23.57 2.85 6.07
CA LEU A 347 22.47 2.98 5.11
C LEU A 347 23.01 2.82 3.69
N PHE A 348 22.58 1.76 3.01
CA PHE A 348 22.94 1.45 1.64
C PHE A 348 21.89 2.00 0.69
N VAL A 349 22.33 2.58 -0.42
CA VAL A 349 21.47 3.11 -1.47
C VAL A 349 22.07 2.82 -2.84
N THR A 350 21.22 2.43 -3.77
CA THR A 350 21.59 2.22 -5.18
C THR A 350 20.47 2.68 -6.11
N GLY A 351 20.51 2.29 -7.37
CA GLY A 351 19.47 2.53 -8.37
C GLY A 351 19.46 1.47 -9.45
N LYS A 352 18.42 1.51 -10.27
CA LYS A 352 18.20 0.59 -11.38
C LYS A 352 19.30 0.74 -12.41
N ASN A 353 20.05 -0.37 -12.64
CA ASN A 353 21.22 -0.41 -13.53
C ASN A 353 22.33 0.60 -13.14
N TRP A 354 22.45 0.92 -11.87
CA TRP A 354 23.56 1.74 -11.39
C TRP A 354 24.83 0.90 -11.24
N PRO A 355 26.01 1.44 -11.58
CA PRO A 355 27.29 0.73 -11.40
C PRO A 355 27.82 0.79 -9.99
N LYS A 356 27.13 1.46 -9.07
CA LYS A 356 27.59 1.74 -7.71
C LYS A 356 26.49 1.53 -6.67
N LEU A 357 26.91 0.95 -5.55
CA LEU A 357 26.21 0.93 -4.27
C LEU A 357 26.89 1.94 -3.35
N TYR A 358 26.12 2.75 -2.68
CA TYR A 358 26.63 3.79 -1.78
C TYR A 358 26.24 3.50 -0.34
N ILE A 359 27.18 3.68 0.60
CA ILE A 359 26.84 3.91 2.00
C ILE A 359 26.74 5.41 2.19
N ILE A 360 25.59 5.87 2.68
CA ILE A 360 25.35 7.29 2.95
C ILE A 360 25.05 7.53 4.42
N LYS A 361 25.31 8.76 4.86
CA LYS A 361 24.83 9.30 6.12
C LYS A 361 23.89 10.47 5.81
N ILE A 362 22.69 10.41 6.37
CA ILE A 362 21.70 11.49 6.25
C ILE A 362 22.17 12.67 7.10
N ILE A 363 22.11 13.88 6.55
CA ILE A 363 22.49 15.12 7.20
C ILE A 363 21.36 16.15 7.05
N ASP A 364 21.19 17.00 8.06
CA ASP A 364 20.27 18.13 7.96
C ASP A 364 20.83 19.18 6.99
N THR A 365 19.98 19.73 6.14
CA THR A 365 20.33 20.93 5.35
C THR A 365 20.29 22.15 6.27
N LYS A 366 21.32 22.99 6.15
CA LYS A 366 21.40 24.26 6.89
C LYS A 366 20.32 25.23 6.47
#